data_83a55ede8fdfd7f33d931d5b8690f24e
#
_entry.id   83a55ede8fdfd7f33d931d5b8690f24e
#
_cell.length_a   1.000
_cell.length_b   1.000
_cell.length_c   1.000
_cell.angle_alpha   90.00
_cell.angle_beta   90.00
_cell.angle_gamma   90.00
#
_symmetry.space_group_name_H-M   'P 1'
#
loop_
_entity.id
_entity.type
_entity.pdbx_description
1 polymer ?
#
loop_
_entity_poly.entity_id
_entity_poly.type
_entity_poly.pdbx_seq_one_letter_code
_entity_poly.pdbx_strand_id
1 'polypeptide(L)'
;FIGKVSNDFYGNFFRDSLLEHGTEADLLLSTTLPSGVASTFISPDGERTFGTYLGAASTLKAEDLSLDMFKGYAYLFIEGYLVQDHDMILRAIELAKEAGLQVCLDMASYNIVEGDLEFFSLLVNKYVDIVFANEEEAKAFTGKEPEEALDIIAKMCSIAIVKVGAHGSLIRKGTAVSYTHLRA
;
A
#
# COMPACT_ATOMS: atom_id res chain seq x y z
N PHE A 1 2.49 11.26 -6.01
CA PHE A 1 3.22 9.99 -5.83
C PHE A 1 4.62 10.26 -5.28
N ILE A 2 5.01 9.58 -4.20
CA ILE A 2 6.37 9.64 -3.62
C ILE A 2 7.09 8.35 -3.97
N GLY A 3 8.32 8.43 -4.49
CA GLY A 3 9.12 7.26 -4.86
C GLY A 3 10.57 7.61 -5.19
N LYS A 4 11.37 6.58 -5.51
CA LYS A 4 12.78 6.78 -5.90
C LYS A 4 13.11 6.00 -7.16
N VAL A 5 13.64 6.70 -8.15
CA VAL A 5 13.99 6.17 -9.47
C VAL A 5 15.41 6.60 -9.83
N SER A 6 15.95 6.13 -10.94
CA SER A 6 17.19 6.63 -11.52
C SER A 6 16.90 7.52 -12.75
N ASN A 7 17.89 8.27 -13.17
CA ASN A 7 17.82 9.01 -14.44
C ASN A 7 18.19 8.09 -15.61
N ASP A 8 17.39 7.04 -15.80
CA ASP A 8 17.52 6.04 -16.86
C ASP A 8 16.21 5.94 -17.67
N PHE A 9 16.17 5.03 -18.64
CA PHE A 9 15.00 4.83 -19.51
C PHE A 9 13.73 4.58 -18.70
N TYR A 10 13.77 3.64 -17.73
CA TYR A 10 12.59 3.26 -16.96
C TYR A 10 12.15 4.36 -15.99
N GLY A 11 13.09 5.03 -15.31
CA GLY A 11 12.79 6.14 -14.42
C GLY A 11 12.18 7.34 -15.14
N ASN A 12 12.71 7.69 -16.32
CA ASN A 12 12.15 8.75 -17.15
C ASN A 12 10.76 8.36 -17.68
N PHE A 13 10.60 7.14 -18.19
CA PHE A 13 9.30 6.63 -18.66
C PHE A 13 8.25 6.70 -17.55
N PHE A 14 8.60 6.23 -16.33
CA PHE A 14 7.68 6.24 -15.19
C PHE A 14 7.27 7.66 -14.80
N ARG A 15 8.24 8.58 -14.68
CA ARG A 15 7.96 9.98 -14.37
C ARG A 15 7.03 10.62 -15.41
N ASP A 16 7.37 10.45 -16.69
CA ASP A 16 6.63 11.07 -17.79
C ASP A 16 5.20 10.52 -17.85
N SER A 17 5.02 9.21 -17.59
CA SER A 17 3.70 8.59 -17.50
C SER A 17 2.86 9.14 -16.33
N LEU A 18 3.44 9.36 -15.15
CA LEU A 18 2.72 9.97 -14.02
C LEU A 18 2.24 11.38 -14.38
N LEU A 19 3.11 12.19 -14.96
CA LEU A 19 2.78 13.57 -15.34
C LEU A 19 1.74 13.63 -16.45
N GLU A 20 1.82 12.74 -17.45
CA GLU A 20 0.85 12.65 -18.54
C GLU A 20 -0.57 12.32 -18.03
N HIS A 21 -0.66 11.55 -16.94
CA HIS A 21 -1.94 11.20 -16.28
C HIS A 21 -2.33 12.20 -15.17
N GLY A 22 -1.67 13.35 -15.08
CA GLY A 22 -2.00 14.41 -14.13
C GLY A 22 -1.65 14.09 -12.67
N THR A 23 -0.74 13.13 -12.45
CA THR A 23 -0.25 12.80 -11.11
C THR A 23 0.99 13.61 -10.79
N GLU A 24 0.96 14.36 -9.68
CA GLU A 24 2.16 14.98 -9.12
C GLU A 24 3.14 13.89 -8.66
N ALA A 25 4.41 14.05 -9.01
CA ALA A 25 5.43 13.04 -8.78
C ALA A 25 6.63 13.60 -8.02
N ASP A 26 6.69 13.37 -6.71
CA ASP A 26 7.87 13.62 -5.88
C ASP A 26 8.85 12.44 -6.02
N LEU A 27 9.50 12.37 -7.18
CA LEU A 27 10.46 11.32 -7.50
C LEU A 27 11.88 11.78 -7.13
N LEU A 28 12.43 11.11 -6.09
CA LEU A 28 13.84 11.26 -5.75
C LEU A 28 14.71 10.51 -6.76
N LEU A 29 15.92 11.02 -6.99
CA LEU A 29 16.84 10.43 -7.94
C LEU A 29 17.96 9.65 -7.22
N SER A 30 18.07 8.36 -7.56
CA SER A 30 19.23 7.55 -7.21
C SER A 30 20.37 7.80 -8.18
N THR A 31 21.59 7.91 -7.64
CA THR A 31 22.83 7.99 -8.41
C THR A 31 23.62 6.69 -8.42
N THR A 32 23.15 5.69 -7.66
CA THR A 32 23.90 4.45 -7.40
C THR A 32 23.26 3.19 -8.00
N LEU A 33 21.93 3.16 -8.08
CA LEU A 33 21.18 2.01 -8.59
C LEU A 33 20.26 2.42 -9.73
N PRO A 34 20.06 1.56 -10.75
CA PRO A 34 19.07 1.81 -11.80
C PRO A 34 17.65 1.75 -11.23
N SER A 35 16.69 2.25 -11.99
CA SER A 35 15.27 2.17 -11.66
C SER A 35 14.80 0.74 -11.49
N GLY A 36 13.82 0.52 -10.61
CA GLY A 36 13.21 -0.78 -10.39
C GLY A 36 12.44 -1.28 -11.63
N VAL A 37 12.38 -2.60 -11.78
CA VAL A 37 11.64 -3.28 -12.86
C VAL A 37 10.91 -4.49 -12.28
N ALA A 38 9.64 -4.65 -12.62
CA ALA A 38 8.86 -5.84 -12.32
C ALA A 38 8.52 -6.56 -13.64
N SER A 39 9.16 -7.71 -13.88
CA SER A 39 8.84 -8.57 -15.01
C SER A 39 7.67 -9.47 -14.68
N THR A 40 6.61 -9.40 -15.47
CA THR A 40 5.41 -10.21 -15.25
C THR A 40 5.42 -11.42 -16.17
N PHE A 41 5.34 -12.60 -15.59
CA PHE A 41 5.19 -13.87 -16.30
C PHE A 41 3.72 -14.31 -16.18
N ILE A 42 3.06 -14.53 -17.32
CA ILE A 42 1.65 -14.92 -17.38
C ILE A 42 1.59 -16.36 -17.88
N SER A 43 1.04 -17.28 -17.07
CA SER A 43 0.83 -18.68 -17.43
C SER A 43 -0.41 -18.86 -18.33
N PRO A 44 -0.56 -20.01 -19.01
CA PRO A 44 -1.70 -20.23 -19.92
C PRO A 44 -3.09 -20.15 -19.27
N ASP A 45 -3.18 -20.37 -17.96
CA ASP A 45 -4.40 -20.24 -17.14
C ASP A 45 -4.67 -18.79 -16.67
N GLY A 46 -3.78 -17.84 -17.03
CA GLY A 46 -3.90 -16.44 -16.70
C GLY A 46 -3.29 -16.02 -15.35
N GLU A 47 -2.68 -16.95 -14.62
CA GLU A 47 -1.98 -16.63 -13.37
C GLU A 47 -0.72 -15.81 -13.63
N ARG A 48 -0.40 -14.91 -12.71
CA ARG A 48 0.71 -13.97 -12.84
C ARG A 48 1.77 -14.21 -11.78
N THR A 49 3.00 -14.34 -12.22
CA THR A 49 4.19 -14.40 -11.36
C THR A 49 5.10 -13.23 -11.68
N PHE A 50 5.68 -12.61 -10.66
CA PHE A 50 6.52 -11.44 -10.82
C PHE A 50 7.97 -11.75 -10.47
N GLY A 51 8.88 -11.39 -11.39
CA GLY A 51 10.30 -11.28 -11.12
C GLY A 51 10.65 -9.81 -10.88
N THR A 52 10.81 -9.42 -9.61
CA THR A 52 10.96 -8.01 -9.23
C THR A 52 12.41 -7.70 -8.86
N TYR A 53 12.94 -6.67 -9.51
CA TYR A 53 14.17 -5.99 -9.12
C TYR A 53 13.80 -4.59 -8.61
N LEU A 54 13.98 -4.33 -7.32
CA LEU A 54 13.55 -3.06 -6.71
C LEU A 54 14.42 -1.87 -7.14
N GLY A 55 15.70 -2.10 -7.41
CA GLY A 55 16.62 -1.05 -7.85
C GLY A 55 16.63 0.18 -6.94
N ALA A 56 16.55 1.36 -7.54
CA ALA A 56 16.52 2.64 -6.83
C ALA A 56 15.43 2.71 -5.75
N ALA A 57 14.28 2.11 -5.96
CA ALA A 57 13.18 2.15 -5.00
C ALA A 57 13.55 1.54 -3.63
N SER A 58 14.44 0.53 -3.59
CA SER A 58 14.92 -0.06 -2.34
C SER A 58 15.79 0.86 -1.50
N THR A 59 16.20 1.99 -2.06
CA THR A 59 17.03 3.00 -1.36
C THR A 59 16.23 4.20 -0.85
N LEU A 60 14.91 4.16 -0.97
CA LEU A 60 14.04 5.15 -0.32
C LEU A 60 14.09 4.93 1.20
N LYS A 61 14.39 5.98 1.96
CA LYS A 61 14.61 5.92 3.41
C LYS A 61 13.84 7.01 4.15
N ALA A 62 13.74 6.88 5.46
CA ALA A 62 13.08 7.85 6.33
C ALA A 62 13.61 9.28 6.16
N GLU A 63 14.92 9.43 6.00
CA GLU A 63 15.59 10.73 5.80
C GLU A 63 15.29 11.39 4.44
N ASP A 64 14.84 10.63 3.47
CA ASP A 64 14.43 11.15 2.16
C ASP A 64 13.05 11.87 2.22
N LEU A 65 12.27 11.64 3.28
CA LEU A 65 10.92 12.17 3.42
C LEU A 65 10.88 13.50 4.15
N SER A 66 10.14 14.46 3.61
CA SER A 66 9.91 15.77 4.22
C SER A 66 8.42 16.09 4.34
N LEU A 67 8.06 16.95 5.28
CA LEU A 67 6.66 17.36 5.52
C LEU A 67 6.02 17.97 4.26
N ASP A 68 6.81 18.68 3.45
CA ASP A 68 6.28 19.35 2.25
C ASP A 68 5.71 18.37 1.22
N MET A 69 6.20 17.12 1.17
CA MET A 69 5.69 16.06 0.29
C MET A 69 4.26 15.61 0.65
N PHE A 70 3.79 15.94 1.87
CA PHE A 70 2.48 15.52 2.38
C PHE A 70 1.45 16.66 2.41
N LYS A 71 1.89 17.92 2.27
CA LYS A 71 0.99 19.07 2.34
C LYS A 71 0.02 19.13 1.15
N GLY A 72 -1.23 19.48 1.43
CA GLY A 72 -2.27 19.67 0.41
C GLY A 72 -3.00 18.40 -0.01
N TYR A 73 -2.64 17.23 0.57
CA TYR A 73 -3.32 15.97 0.34
C TYR A 73 -4.27 15.63 1.50
N ALA A 74 -5.24 14.76 1.23
CA ALA A 74 -6.19 14.27 2.25
C ALA A 74 -5.80 12.89 2.79
N TYR A 75 -5.10 12.09 1.98
CA TYR A 75 -4.79 10.70 2.28
C TYR A 75 -3.32 10.38 1.97
N LEU A 76 -2.69 9.60 2.84
CA LEU A 76 -1.50 8.83 2.52
C LEU A 76 -1.93 7.39 2.26
N PHE A 77 -1.66 6.88 1.05
CA PHE A 77 -1.88 5.48 0.70
C PHE A 77 -0.55 4.72 0.71
N ILE A 78 -0.48 3.65 1.49
CA ILE A 78 0.71 2.82 1.67
C ILE A 78 0.42 1.42 1.11
N GLU A 79 1.30 0.95 0.23
CA GLU A 79 1.36 -0.44 -0.21
C GLU A 79 2.08 -1.29 0.84
N GLY A 80 1.49 -2.39 1.28
CA GLY A 80 2.01 -3.23 2.35
C GLY A 80 3.40 -3.83 2.06
N TYR A 81 3.82 -3.92 0.79
CA TYR A 81 5.19 -4.31 0.44
C TYR A 81 6.26 -3.38 1.02
N LEU A 82 5.92 -2.12 1.30
CA LEU A 82 6.83 -1.14 1.88
C LEU A 82 7.04 -1.33 3.39
N VAL A 83 6.20 -2.12 4.04
CA VAL A 83 6.23 -2.40 5.49
C VAL A 83 7.55 -3.05 5.93
N GLN A 84 8.31 -3.65 5.02
CA GLN A 84 9.64 -4.21 5.30
C GLN A 84 10.67 -3.17 5.78
N ASP A 85 10.47 -1.87 5.54
CA ASP A 85 11.29 -0.79 6.10
C ASP A 85 10.45 -0.03 7.15
N HIS A 86 10.48 -0.51 8.39
CA HIS A 86 9.69 0.02 9.51
C HIS A 86 9.95 1.50 9.75
N ASP A 87 11.22 1.93 9.73
CA ASP A 87 11.60 3.32 10.01
C ASP A 87 11.04 4.25 8.93
N MET A 88 11.13 3.85 7.66
CA MET A 88 10.59 4.63 6.54
C MET A 88 9.06 4.76 6.65
N ILE A 89 8.34 3.67 6.93
CA ILE A 89 6.89 3.68 7.07
C ILE A 89 6.43 4.51 8.27
N LEU A 90 7.07 4.36 9.43
CA LEU A 90 6.72 5.16 10.61
C LEU A 90 6.96 6.65 10.35
N ARG A 91 8.07 6.98 9.67
CA ARG A 91 8.35 8.37 9.31
C ARG A 91 7.33 8.95 8.34
N ALA A 92 6.92 8.18 7.30
CA ALA A 92 5.87 8.60 6.38
C ALA A 92 4.54 8.85 7.10
N ILE A 93 4.17 7.97 8.02
CA ILE A 93 2.95 8.11 8.83
C ILE A 93 3.01 9.33 9.74
N GLU A 94 4.13 9.57 10.42
CA GLU A 94 4.33 10.77 11.26
C GLU A 94 4.10 12.05 10.47
N LEU A 95 4.77 12.17 9.32
CA LEU A 95 4.65 13.34 8.44
C LEU A 95 3.23 13.52 7.90
N ALA A 96 2.57 12.42 7.52
CA ALA A 96 1.19 12.44 7.08
C ALA A 96 0.23 12.93 8.18
N LYS A 97 0.39 12.42 9.40
CA LYS A 97 -0.42 12.85 10.55
C LYS A 97 -0.15 14.30 10.93
N GLU A 98 1.11 14.76 10.88
CA GLU A 98 1.49 16.16 11.09
C GLU A 98 0.84 17.07 10.03
N ALA A 99 0.76 16.62 8.77
CA ALA A 99 0.08 17.33 7.68
C ALA A 99 -1.46 17.20 7.72
N GLY A 100 -2.03 16.41 8.65
CA GLY A 100 -3.47 16.22 8.82
C GLY A 100 -4.10 15.17 7.89
N LEU A 101 -3.31 14.28 7.29
CA LEU A 101 -3.80 13.24 6.39
C LEU A 101 -4.40 12.06 7.14
N GLN A 102 -5.36 11.39 6.50
CA GLN A 102 -5.75 10.04 6.87
C GLN A 102 -4.80 9.02 6.23
N VAL A 103 -4.51 7.95 6.96
CA VAL A 103 -3.59 6.90 6.51
C VAL A 103 -4.38 5.70 6.02
N CYS A 104 -4.13 5.30 4.77
CA CYS A 104 -4.67 4.11 4.13
C CYS A 104 -3.56 3.07 3.98
N LEU A 105 -3.85 1.81 4.28
CA LEU A 105 -2.92 0.70 4.12
C LEU A 105 -3.60 -0.42 3.32
N ASP A 106 -3.02 -0.81 2.18
CA ASP A 106 -3.31 -2.08 1.52
C ASP A 106 -2.34 -3.15 2.04
N MET A 107 -2.85 -4.30 2.44
CA MET A 107 -2.03 -5.37 3.04
C MET A 107 -1.12 -6.08 2.02
N ALA A 108 -1.35 -5.86 0.73
CA ALA A 108 -0.53 -6.24 -0.42
C ALA A 108 -0.37 -7.74 -0.67
N SER A 109 -0.03 -8.55 0.34
CA SER A 109 0.12 -10.01 0.19
C SER A 109 0.07 -10.71 1.54
N TYR A 110 -0.59 -11.88 1.59
CA TYR A 110 -0.68 -12.71 2.79
C TYR A 110 0.70 -13.09 3.36
N ASN A 111 1.68 -13.39 2.49
CA ASN A 111 3.04 -13.70 2.91
C ASN A 111 3.73 -12.56 3.65
N ILE A 112 3.48 -11.32 3.22
CA ILE A 112 4.03 -10.12 3.84
C ILE A 112 3.38 -9.91 5.20
N VAL A 113 2.06 -10.09 5.29
CA VAL A 113 1.30 -9.98 6.55
C VAL A 113 1.78 -11.02 7.57
N GLU A 114 1.90 -12.29 7.16
CA GLU A 114 2.39 -13.37 8.03
C GLU A 114 3.84 -13.15 8.48
N GLY A 115 4.68 -12.61 7.58
CA GLY A 115 6.09 -12.35 7.85
C GLY A 115 6.34 -11.26 8.90
N ASP A 116 5.39 -10.33 9.09
CA ASP A 116 5.53 -9.20 10.01
C ASP A 116 4.20 -8.80 10.68
N LEU A 117 3.47 -9.80 11.17
CA LEU A 117 2.14 -9.63 11.74
C LEU A 117 2.10 -8.64 12.92
N GLU A 118 3.16 -8.62 13.74
CA GLU A 118 3.26 -7.70 14.88
C GLU A 118 3.29 -6.24 14.43
N PHE A 119 4.06 -5.93 13.40
CA PHE A 119 4.15 -4.59 12.88
C PHE A 119 2.88 -4.17 12.14
N PHE A 120 2.29 -5.05 11.31
CA PHE A 120 0.96 -4.79 10.73
C PHE A 120 -0.09 -4.50 11.80
N SER A 121 -0.11 -5.29 12.88
CA SER A 121 -1.03 -5.09 13.99
C SER A 121 -0.79 -3.74 14.69
N LEU A 122 0.46 -3.36 14.89
CA LEU A 122 0.83 -2.05 15.42
C LEU A 122 0.33 -0.92 14.52
N LEU A 123 0.57 -1.02 13.22
CA LEU A 123 0.15 0.01 12.24
C LEU A 123 -1.36 0.17 12.23
N VAL A 124 -2.11 -0.93 12.10
CA VAL A 124 -3.57 -0.92 12.00
C VAL A 124 -4.21 -0.40 13.29
N ASN A 125 -3.72 -0.83 14.46
CA ASN A 125 -4.30 -0.39 15.74
C ASN A 125 -4.02 1.07 16.08
N LYS A 126 -2.88 1.61 15.64
CA LYS A 126 -2.40 2.89 16.19
C LYS A 126 -2.42 4.04 15.20
N TYR A 127 -2.27 3.75 13.92
CA TYR A 127 -1.96 4.79 12.93
C TYR A 127 -2.88 4.79 11.72
N VAL A 128 -3.36 3.62 11.29
CA VAL A 128 -4.11 3.47 10.03
C VAL A 128 -5.59 3.78 10.24
N ASP A 129 -6.14 4.62 9.37
CA ASP A 129 -7.55 4.98 9.37
C ASP A 129 -8.38 4.07 8.46
N ILE A 130 -7.80 3.61 7.34
CA ILE A 130 -8.49 2.80 6.33
C ILE A 130 -7.60 1.60 5.96
N VAL A 131 -8.16 0.40 6.07
CA VAL A 131 -7.48 -0.86 5.71
C VAL A 131 -8.12 -1.47 4.47
N PHE A 132 -7.29 -1.88 3.52
CA PHE A 132 -7.67 -2.71 2.37
C PHE A 132 -6.98 -4.08 2.50
N ALA A 133 -7.75 -5.14 2.35
CA ALA A 133 -7.25 -6.50 2.30
C ALA A 133 -8.04 -7.32 1.28
N ASN A 134 -7.45 -8.36 0.72
CA ASN A 134 -8.19 -9.43 0.06
C ASN A 134 -8.53 -10.54 1.07
N GLU A 135 -9.17 -11.63 0.62
CA GLU A 135 -9.59 -12.75 1.48
C GLU A 135 -8.39 -13.40 2.19
N GLU A 136 -7.29 -13.64 1.45
CA GLU A 136 -6.10 -14.30 1.99
C GLU A 136 -5.34 -13.39 2.96
N GLU A 137 -5.22 -12.12 2.65
CA GLU A 137 -4.59 -11.11 3.51
C GLU A 137 -5.38 -10.91 4.81
N ALA A 138 -6.71 -10.80 4.70
CA ALA A 138 -7.59 -10.68 5.87
C ALA A 138 -7.51 -11.91 6.77
N LYS A 139 -7.42 -13.11 6.17
CA LYS A 139 -7.24 -14.37 6.89
C LYS A 139 -5.85 -14.45 7.53
N ALA A 140 -4.78 -14.07 6.83
CA ALA A 140 -3.43 -14.02 7.37
C ALA A 140 -3.34 -13.08 8.59
N PHE A 141 -4.02 -11.92 8.52
CA PHE A 141 -4.01 -10.92 9.59
C PHE A 141 -4.84 -11.31 10.80
N THR A 142 -6.01 -11.97 10.61
CA THR A 142 -7.00 -12.20 11.66
C THR A 142 -7.17 -13.67 12.05
N GLY A 143 -6.74 -14.60 11.20
CA GLY A 143 -7.04 -16.03 11.33
C GLY A 143 -8.48 -16.40 11.01
N LYS A 144 -9.26 -15.48 10.37
CA LYS A 144 -10.71 -15.62 10.16
C LYS A 144 -11.11 -15.49 8.69
N GLU A 145 -12.28 -16.03 8.36
CA GLU A 145 -12.90 -15.86 7.05
C GLU A 145 -13.37 -14.38 6.85
N PRO A 146 -13.63 -13.93 5.60
CA PRO A 146 -13.77 -12.53 5.26
C PRO A 146 -14.74 -11.70 6.11
N GLU A 147 -15.91 -12.24 6.45
CA GLU A 147 -16.92 -11.54 7.23
C GLU A 147 -16.47 -11.32 8.68
N GLU A 148 -15.94 -12.38 9.34
CA GLU A 148 -15.42 -12.26 10.70
C GLU A 148 -14.13 -11.40 10.71
N ALA A 149 -13.28 -11.54 9.70
CA ALA A 149 -12.08 -10.74 9.55
C ALA A 149 -12.41 -9.24 9.42
N LEU A 150 -13.40 -8.89 8.58
CA LEU A 150 -13.90 -7.51 8.46
C LEU A 150 -14.31 -6.94 9.83
N ASP A 151 -15.03 -7.72 10.63
CA ASP A 151 -15.50 -7.30 11.96
C ASP A 151 -14.34 -7.07 12.95
N ILE A 152 -13.28 -7.85 12.83
CA ILE A 152 -12.07 -7.68 13.65
C ILE A 152 -11.32 -6.43 13.23
N ILE A 153 -11.01 -6.28 11.93
CA ILE A 153 -10.26 -5.15 11.38
C ILE A 153 -10.99 -3.84 11.65
N ALA A 154 -12.31 -3.81 11.48
CA ALA A 154 -13.12 -2.61 11.70
C ALA A 154 -13.19 -2.12 13.15
N LYS A 155 -12.75 -2.93 14.13
CA LYS A 155 -12.58 -2.48 15.52
C LYS A 155 -11.27 -1.75 15.75
N MET A 156 -10.32 -1.88 14.80
CA MET A 156 -8.97 -1.35 14.89
C MET A 156 -8.77 -0.07 14.06
N CYS A 157 -9.64 0.16 13.06
CA CYS A 157 -9.55 1.31 12.15
C CYS A 157 -10.92 1.93 11.87
N SER A 158 -10.95 3.08 11.21
CA SER A 158 -12.20 3.80 10.90
C SER A 158 -13.01 3.12 9.78
N ILE A 159 -12.32 2.57 8.79
CA ILE A 159 -12.92 1.87 7.65
C ILE A 159 -12.10 0.61 7.35
N ALA A 160 -12.77 -0.53 7.31
CA ALA A 160 -12.21 -1.80 6.86
C ALA A 160 -12.84 -2.21 5.53
N ILE A 161 -12.02 -2.69 4.60
CA ILE A 161 -12.45 -3.15 3.28
C ILE A 161 -11.79 -4.51 3.01
N VAL A 162 -12.64 -5.54 2.79
CA VAL A 162 -12.18 -6.88 2.40
C VAL A 162 -12.69 -7.18 1.00
N LYS A 163 -11.77 -7.29 0.05
CA LYS A 163 -12.03 -7.62 -1.36
C LYS A 163 -12.30 -9.12 -1.47
N VAL A 164 -13.41 -9.54 -2.09
CA VAL A 164 -13.84 -10.94 -2.21
C VAL A 164 -13.95 -11.36 -3.67
N GLY A 165 -12.94 -11.04 -4.44
CA GLY A 165 -12.78 -11.40 -5.84
C GLY A 165 -13.98 -10.97 -6.69
N ALA A 166 -14.55 -11.90 -7.48
CA ALA A 166 -15.71 -11.65 -8.32
C ALA A 166 -17.00 -11.31 -7.53
N HIS A 167 -17.02 -11.56 -6.24
CA HIS A 167 -18.16 -11.25 -5.36
C HIS A 167 -18.16 -9.80 -4.87
N GLY A 168 -17.16 -9.01 -5.23
CA GLY A 168 -17.08 -7.58 -4.89
C GLY A 168 -16.24 -7.29 -3.65
N SER A 169 -16.78 -6.50 -2.73
CA SER A 169 -16.09 -6.11 -1.49
C SER A 169 -17.06 -5.97 -0.32
N LEU A 170 -16.58 -6.36 0.85
CA LEU A 170 -17.23 -6.14 2.14
C LEU A 170 -16.61 -4.88 2.74
N ILE A 171 -17.44 -3.91 3.15
CA ILE A 171 -16.97 -2.64 3.69
C ILE A 171 -17.66 -2.39 5.03
N ARG A 172 -16.89 -2.00 6.03
CA ARG A 172 -17.41 -1.59 7.33
C ARG A 172 -16.86 -0.23 7.76
N LYS A 173 -17.78 0.66 8.14
CA LYS A 173 -17.48 1.96 8.74
C LYS A 173 -18.30 2.11 10.01
N GLY A 174 -17.67 2.00 11.18
CA GLY A 174 -18.38 1.97 12.46
C GLY A 174 -19.39 0.83 12.53
N THR A 175 -20.69 1.14 12.73
CA THR A 175 -21.79 0.16 12.75
C THR A 175 -22.38 -0.14 11.38
N ALA A 176 -22.07 0.69 10.36
CA ALA A 176 -22.58 0.50 9.01
C ALA A 176 -21.78 -0.58 8.26
N VAL A 177 -22.47 -1.52 7.65
CA VAL A 177 -21.91 -2.55 6.77
C VAL A 177 -22.47 -2.33 5.37
N SER A 178 -21.61 -2.33 4.38
CA SER A 178 -22.01 -2.22 2.97
C SER A 178 -21.36 -3.35 2.18
N TYR A 179 -22.12 -3.88 1.22
CA TYR A 179 -21.64 -4.85 0.24
C TYR A 179 -21.64 -4.20 -1.12
N THR A 180 -20.54 -4.29 -1.86
CA THR A 180 -20.47 -3.83 -3.25
C THR A 180 -20.35 -5.04 -4.15
N HIS A 181 -20.98 -4.95 -5.35
CA HIS A 181 -20.85 -5.94 -6.40
C HIS A 181 -20.13 -5.31 -7.57
N LEU A 182 -19.11 -6.00 -8.10
CA LEU A 182 -18.58 -5.64 -9.40
C LEU A 182 -19.67 -5.92 -10.44
N ARG A 183 -20.13 -4.88 -11.15
CA ARG A 183 -20.90 -5.11 -12.38
C ARG A 183 -19.90 -5.56 -13.44
N ALA A 184 -20.15 -6.74 -14.00
CA ALA A 184 -19.45 -7.20 -15.19
C ALA A 184 -19.75 -6.28 -16.38
#